data_67e6b674cce22b2fb888683dc1e5cea2
#
_entry.id   67e6b674cce22b2fb888683dc1e5cea2
#
_cell.length_a   1.000
_cell.length_b   1.000
_cell.length_c   1.000
_cell.angle_alpha   90.00
_cell.angle_beta   90.00
_cell.angle_gamma   90.00
#
_symmetry.space_group_name_H-M   'P 1'
#
loop_
_entity.id
_entity.type
_entity.pdbx_description
1 polymer ?
#
loop_
_entity_poly.entity_id
_entity_poly.type
_entity_poly.pdbx_seq_one_letter_code
_entity_poly.pdbx_strand_id
1 'polypeptide(L)' 'MKKLMGVVELAEILGVPPSWVYARSRETGTDSIPRIKVGKYVKFELDRVMDWLKKKNEEY' A
#
# COMPACT_ATOMS: atom_id res chain seq x y z
N MET A 1 -10.37 -4.08 -15.37
CA MET A 1 -10.41 -2.94 -14.40
C MET A 1 -9.80 -3.37 -13.09
N LYS A 2 -8.86 -2.60 -12.58
CA LYS A 2 -8.19 -2.96 -11.33
C LYS A 2 -9.02 -2.51 -10.14
N LYS A 3 -9.07 -3.37 -9.13
CA LYS A 3 -9.85 -3.10 -7.94
C LYS A 3 -9.03 -2.23 -6.97
N LEU A 4 -9.65 -1.18 -6.48
CA LEU A 4 -9.06 -0.37 -5.41
C LEU A 4 -9.52 -0.93 -4.07
N MET A 5 -8.62 -0.93 -3.09
CA MET A 5 -8.92 -1.48 -1.78
C MET A 5 -8.48 -0.53 -0.67
N GLY A 6 -9.16 -0.62 0.46
CA GLY A 6 -8.83 0.18 1.62
C GLY A 6 -7.71 -0.44 2.44
N VAL A 7 -7.37 0.26 3.54
CA VAL A 7 -6.26 -0.15 4.41
C VAL A 7 -6.48 -1.55 5.01
N VAL A 8 -7.67 -1.80 5.55
CA VAL A 8 -7.94 -3.08 6.22
C VAL A 8 -7.87 -4.23 5.24
N GLU A 9 -8.48 -4.07 4.07
CA GLU A 9 -8.47 -5.11 3.04
C GLU A 9 -7.05 -5.40 2.57
N LEU A 10 -6.27 -4.35 2.32
CA LEU A 10 -4.88 -4.53 1.91
C LEU A 10 -4.07 -5.24 2.98
N ALA A 11 -4.26 -4.86 4.24
CA ALA A 11 -3.54 -5.49 5.35
C ALA A 11 -3.83 -6.98 5.44
N GLU A 12 -5.08 -7.38 5.23
CA GLU A 12 -5.46 -8.79 5.23
C GLU A 12 -4.76 -9.56 4.12
N ILE A 13 -4.71 -8.98 2.92
CA ILE A 13 -4.07 -9.63 1.77
C ILE A 13 -2.58 -9.79 2.01
N LEU A 14 -1.94 -8.78 2.60
CA LEU A 14 -0.51 -8.80 2.86
C LEU A 14 -0.13 -9.60 4.12
N GLY A 15 -1.11 -9.92 4.95
CA GLY A 15 -0.85 -10.64 6.19
C GLY A 15 -0.16 -9.78 7.25
N VAL A 16 -0.45 -8.49 7.28
CA VAL A 16 0.12 -7.56 8.25
C VAL A 16 -0.99 -6.83 9.00
N PRO A 17 -0.69 -6.24 10.16
CA PRO A 17 -1.70 -5.45 10.88
C PRO A 17 -2.07 -4.20 10.09
N PRO A 18 -3.32 -3.72 10.19
CA PRO A 18 -3.69 -2.46 9.54
C PRO A 18 -2.82 -1.28 9.95
N SER A 19 -2.33 -1.28 11.18
CA SER A 19 -1.44 -0.22 11.67
C SER A 19 -0.15 -0.14 10.83
N TRP A 20 0.34 -1.28 10.35
CA TRP A 20 1.51 -1.29 9.48
C TRP A 20 1.23 -0.54 8.17
N VAL A 21 0.06 -0.79 7.57
CA VAL A 21 -0.32 -0.12 6.33
C VAL A 21 -0.51 1.39 6.57
N TYR A 22 -1.14 1.76 7.67
CA TYR A 22 -1.29 3.17 8.02
C TYR A 22 0.07 3.86 8.18
N ALA A 23 0.99 3.21 8.86
CA ALA A 23 2.33 3.76 9.05
C ALA A 23 3.04 3.96 7.72
N ARG A 24 2.94 2.99 6.81
CA ARG A 24 3.57 3.12 5.49
C ARG A 24 2.89 4.21 4.66
N SER A 25 1.57 4.35 4.77
CA SER A 25 0.85 5.35 3.99
C SER A 25 1.12 6.79 4.42
N ARG A 26 1.64 6.98 5.63
CA ARG A 26 2.02 8.30 6.11
C ARG A 26 3.41 8.73 5.65
N GLU A 27 4.22 7.78 5.21
CA GLU A 27 5.56 8.09 4.74
C GLU A 27 5.49 8.88 3.43
N THR A 28 6.37 9.85 3.31
CA THR A 28 6.49 10.64 2.08
C THR A 28 7.85 10.39 1.46
N GLY A 29 7.95 10.71 0.17
CA GLY A 29 9.20 10.50 -0.55
C GLY A 29 9.04 9.49 -1.67
N THR A 30 10.15 9.17 -2.33
CA THR A 30 10.14 8.30 -3.50
C THR A 30 9.89 6.84 -3.18
N ASP A 31 10.15 6.43 -1.93
CA ASP A 31 10.00 5.04 -1.51
C ASP A 31 8.71 4.77 -0.77
N SER A 32 7.76 5.70 -0.80
CA SER A 32 6.50 5.52 -0.11
C SER A 32 5.61 4.53 -0.85
N ILE A 33 4.71 3.87 -0.09
CA ILE A 33 3.79 2.91 -0.66
C ILE A 33 2.89 3.58 -1.70
N PRO A 34 2.69 2.97 -2.88
CA PRO A 34 1.80 3.54 -3.90
C PRO A 34 0.36 3.60 -3.38
N ARG A 35 -0.22 4.79 -3.45
CA ARG A 35 -1.58 4.98 -2.98
C ARG A 35 -2.31 5.95 -3.90
N ILE A 36 -3.63 5.83 -3.91
CA ILE A 36 -4.50 6.69 -4.70
C ILE A 36 -5.45 7.37 -3.73
N LYS A 37 -5.52 8.68 -3.79
CA LYS A 37 -6.42 9.43 -2.92
C LYS A 37 -7.74 9.66 -3.63
N VAL A 38 -8.82 9.16 -3.03
CA VAL A 38 -10.18 9.33 -3.56
C VAL A 38 -10.94 10.16 -2.54
N GLY A 39 -11.04 11.47 -2.80
CA GLY A 39 -11.62 12.39 -1.84
C GLY A 39 -10.81 12.37 -0.53
N LYS A 40 -11.47 12.04 0.56
CA LYS A 40 -10.81 11.91 1.87
C LYS A 40 -10.32 10.51 2.16
N TYR A 41 -10.53 9.57 1.23
CA TYR A 41 -10.15 8.17 1.43
C TYR A 41 -8.85 7.86 0.70
N VAL A 42 -8.03 7.01 1.31
CA VAL A 42 -6.81 6.50 0.70
C VAL A 42 -7.08 5.08 0.23
N LYS A 43 -6.82 4.80 -1.04
CA LYS A 43 -7.03 3.49 -1.66
C LYS A 43 -5.73 2.99 -2.27
N PHE A 44 -5.67 1.68 -2.49
CA PHE A 44 -4.47 1.02 -3.01
C PHE A 44 -4.83 0.11 -4.16
N GLU A 45 -3.93 0.01 -5.14
CA GLU A 45 -4.00 -1.03 -6.17
C GLU A 45 -3.03 -2.13 -5.79
N LEU A 46 -3.52 -3.36 -5.71
CA LEU A 46 -2.71 -4.48 -5.26
C LEU A 46 -1.45 -4.68 -6.12
N ASP A 47 -1.61 -4.62 -7.44
CA ASP A 47 -0.48 -4.81 -8.36
C ASP A 47 0.66 -3.84 -8.08
N ARG A 48 0.33 -2.57 -7.87
CA ARG A 48 1.33 -1.55 -7.59
C ARG A 48 2.00 -1.74 -6.24
N VAL A 49 1.20 -2.14 -5.26
CA VAL A 49 1.73 -2.41 -3.92
C VAL A 49 2.67 -3.60 -3.95
N MET A 50 2.31 -4.65 -4.68
CA MET A 50 3.17 -5.83 -4.80
C MET A 50 4.48 -5.50 -5.50
N ASP A 51 4.45 -4.67 -6.55
CA ASP A 51 5.67 -4.23 -7.22
C ASP A 51 6.56 -3.44 -6.27
N TRP A 52 5.97 -2.57 -5.48
CA TRP A 52 6.71 -1.77 -4.50
C TRP A 52 7.38 -2.67 -3.46
N LEU A 53 6.66 -3.68 -2.97
CA LEU A 53 7.22 -4.64 -2.01
C LEU A 53 8.37 -5.43 -2.60
N LYS A 54 8.24 -5.87 -3.86
CA LYS A 54 9.31 -6.60 -4.53
C LYS A 54 10.56 -5.78 -4.65
N LYS A 55 10.44 -4.51 -5.00
CA LYS A 55 11.59 -3.63 -5.10
C LYS A 55 12.28 -3.45 -3.75
N LYS A 56 11.50 -3.28 -2.69
CA LYS A 56 12.07 -3.15 -1.36
C LYS A 56 12.82 -4.41 -0.93
N ASN A 57 12.26 -5.57 -1.24
CA ASN A 57 12.90 -6.83 -0.89
C ASN A 57 14.19 -7.07 -1.67
N GLU A 58 14.24 -6.62 -2.93
CA GLU A 58 15.43 -6.75 -3.76
C GLU A 58 16.60 -5.92 -3.26
N GLU A 59 16.32 -4.87 -2.49
CA GLU A 59 17.37 -4.02 -1.93
C GLU A 59 18.05 -4.64 -0.72
N TYR A 60 17.49 -5.71 -0.20
CA TYR A 60 18.04 -6.45 0.93
C TYR A 60 18.66 -7.77 0.44
#